data_84f23e821a1fd53a6b7613c8cd1530b7
#
_entry.id   84f23e821a1fd53a6b7613c8cd1530b7
#
_cell.length_a   1.000
_cell.length_b   1.000
_cell.length_c   1.000
_cell.angle_alpha   90.00
_cell.angle_beta   90.00
_cell.angle_gamma   90.00
#
_symmetry.space_group_name_H-M   'P 1'
#
loop_
_entity.id
_entity.type
_entity.pdbx_description
1 polymer ?
#
loop_
_entity_poly.entity_id
_entity_poly.type
_entity_poly.pdbx_seq_one_letter_code
_entity_poly.pdbx_strand_id
1 'polypeptide(L)' 'MDEMTIGQRAARLIDGRSWDTKLPVTTLMEMLGTNRQVYYNWRNGKEDPSAKLLAKMALAGYDVLWVLTGTEKRV' A
#
# COMPACT_ATOMS: atom_id res chain seq x y z
N MET A 1 13.64 -3.44 -14.00
CA MET A 1 12.54 -2.50 -14.28
C MET A 1 11.34 -2.91 -13.46
N ASP A 2 10.70 -1.96 -12.81
CA ASP A 2 9.55 -2.24 -11.96
C ASP A 2 8.28 -2.29 -12.82
N GLU A 3 7.68 -3.47 -12.92
CA GLU A 3 6.46 -3.65 -13.72
C GLU A 3 5.21 -3.77 -12.84
N MET A 4 5.35 -3.51 -11.55
CA MET A 4 4.22 -3.56 -10.65
C MET A 4 3.27 -2.40 -10.90
N THR A 5 1.96 -2.67 -10.72
CA THR A 5 0.96 -1.60 -10.75
C THR A 5 1.08 -0.76 -9.49
N ILE A 6 0.40 0.39 -9.49
CA ILE A 6 0.32 1.23 -8.29
C ILE A 6 -0.26 0.41 -7.13
N GLY A 7 -1.33 -0.34 -7.39
CA GLY A 7 -1.93 -1.20 -6.36
C GLY A 7 -0.96 -2.24 -5.83
N GLN A 8 -0.21 -2.88 -6.71
CA GLN A 8 0.76 -3.89 -6.27
C GLN A 8 1.85 -3.29 -5.39
N ARG A 9 2.32 -2.08 -5.71
CA ARG A 9 3.28 -1.40 -4.85
C ARG A 9 2.67 -1.06 -3.49
N ALA A 10 1.41 -0.61 -3.47
CA ALA A 10 0.72 -0.34 -2.21
C ALA A 10 0.62 -1.61 -1.36
N ALA A 11 0.24 -2.73 -1.98
CA ALA A 11 0.14 -4.00 -1.27
C ALA A 11 1.50 -4.43 -0.70
N ARG A 12 2.58 -4.18 -1.43
CA ARG A 12 3.92 -4.50 -0.94
C ARG A 12 4.28 -3.70 0.30
N LEU A 13 3.88 -2.43 0.36
CA LEU A 13 4.12 -1.64 1.57
C LEU A 13 3.30 -2.15 2.75
N ILE A 14 2.08 -2.59 2.51
CA ILE A 14 1.26 -3.20 3.56
C ILE A 14 1.95 -4.48 4.07
N ASP A 15 2.46 -5.32 3.17
CA ASP A 15 3.18 -6.53 3.56
C ASP A 15 4.39 -6.20 4.44
N GLY A 16 5.17 -5.20 4.05
CA GLY A 16 6.34 -4.78 4.81
C GLY A 16 5.97 -4.27 6.19
N ARG A 17 4.90 -3.46 6.28
CA ARG A 17 4.43 -2.96 7.56
C ARG A 17 3.92 -4.09 8.44
N SER A 18 3.21 -5.05 7.85
CA SER A 18 2.73 -6.23 8.57
C SER A 18 3.91 -7.03 9.16
N TRP A 19 4.94 -7.22 8.36
CA TRP A 19 6.15 -7.90 8.81
C TRP A 19 6.80 -7.17 9.99
N ASP A 20 6.97 -5.85 9.86
CA ASP A 20 7.66 -5.04 10.86
C ASP A 20 6.88 -4.93 12.18
N THR A 21 5.56 -4.77 12.09
CA THR A 21 4.73 -4.51 13.27
C THR A 21 4.13 -5.78 13.87
N LYS A 22 4.17 -6.89 13.15
CA LYS A 22 3.51 -8.14 13.51
C LYS A 22 1.98 -8.01 13.53
N LEU A 23 1.45 -6.98 12.89
CA LEU A 23 0.00 -6.82 12.75
C LEU A 23 -0.48 -7.50 11.47
N PRO A 24 -1.63 -8.18 11.50
CA PRO A 24 -2.18 -8.80 10.29
C PRO A 24 -2.51 -7.74 9.24
N VAL A 25 -2.43 -8.14 7.96
CA VAL A 25 -2.82 -7.26 6.86
C VAL A 25 -4.23 -6.73 7.04
N THR A 26 -5.17 -7.56 7.51
CA THR A 26 -6.54 -7.14 7.75
C THR A 26 -6.60 -5.94 8.70
N THR A 27 -5.83 -6.00 9.79
CA THR A 27 -5.78 -4.91 10.77
C THR A 27 -5.25 -3.63 10.13
N LEU A 28 -4.17 -3.75 9.35
CA LEU A 28 -3.58 -2.57 8.70
C LEU A 28 -4.56 -1.94 7.72
N MET A 29 -5.29 -2.75 6.96
CA MET A 29 -6.28 -2.22 6.01
C MET A 29 -7.44 -1.55 6.75
N GLU A 30 -7.87 -2.13 7.88
CA GLU A 30 -8.92 -1.51 8.70
C GLU A 30 -8.48 -0.18 9.28
N MET A 31 -7.22 -0.07 9.68
CA MET A 31 -6.67 1.19 10.17
C MET A 31 -6.68 2.28 9.10
N LEU A 32 -6.63 1.89 7.84
CA LEU A 32 -6.74 2.82 6.71
C LEU A 32 -8.20 3.09 6.31
N GLY A 33 -9.17 2.50 7.03
CA GLY A 33 -10.58 2.70 6.75
C GLY A 33 -11.12 1.85 5.61
N THR A 34 -10.47 0.76 5.29
CA THR A 34 -10.89 -0.13 4.22
C THR A 34 -10.88 -1.58 4.71
N ASN A 35 -10.70 -2.55 3.82
CA ASN A 35 -10.81 -3.96 4.19
C ASN A 35 -9.82 -4.83 3.41
N ARG A 36 -9.75 -6.09 3.80
CA ARG A 36 -8.83 -7.06 3.22
C ARG A 36 -9.07 -7.31 1.73
N GLN A 37 -10.31 -7.23 1.28
CA GLN A 37 -10.62 -7.47 -0.13
C GLN A 37 -9.91 -6.43 -1.01
N VAL A 38 -9.86 -5.19 -0.58
CA VAL A 38 -9.16 -4.12 -1.29
C VAL A 38 -7.67 -4.44 -1.40
N TYR A 39 -7.08 -4.94 -0.32
CA TYR A 39 -5.67 -5.37 -0.34
C TYR A 39 -5.43 -6.45 -1.42
N TYR A 40 -6.29 -7.45 -1.48
CA TYR A 40 -6.13 -8.50 -2.49
C TYR A 40 -6.32 -7.97 -3.91
N ASN A 41 -7.23 -7.02 -4.10
CA ASN A 41 -7.40 -6.39 -5.41
C ASN A 41 -6.14 -5.62 -5.83
N TRP A 42 -5.51 -4.94 -4.89
CA TRP A 42 -4.22 -4.28 -5.14
C TRP A 42 -3.14 -5.31 -5.51
N ARG A 43 -3.03 -6.34 -4.69
CA ARG A 43 -2.01 -7.37 -4.87
C ARG A 43 -2.13 -8.07 -6.21
N ASN A 44 -3.36 -8.27 -6.67
CA ASN A 44 -3.63 -8.96 -7.94
C ASN A 44 -3.64 -8.01 -9.15
N GLY A 45 -3.39 -6.74 -8.94
CA GLY A 45 -3.36 -5.76 -10.03
C GLY A 45 -4.73 -5.38 -10.57
N LYS A 46 -5.80 -5.65 -9.81
CA LYS A 46 -7.17 -5.39 -10.26
C LYS A 46 -7.63 -3.97 -10.00
N GLU A 47 -7.06 -3.30 -9.02
CA GLU A 47 -7.40 -1.91 -8.74
C GLU A 47 -6.22 -1.20 -8.10
N ASP A 48 -6.26 0.13 -8.13
CA ASP A 48 -5.25 0.98 -7.49
C ASP A 48 -5.89 1.72 -6.33
N PRO A 49 -5.10 2.13 -5.31
CA PRO A 49 -5.65 2.93 -4.23
C PRO A 49 -6.23 4.24 -4.73
N SER A 50 -7.35 4.66 -4.14
CA SER A 50 -7.91 5.97 -4.42
C SER A 50 -7.01 7.07 -3.85
N ALA A 51 -7.18 8.30 -4.34
CA ALA A 51 -6.43 9.43 -3.81
C ALA A 51 -6.68 9.60 -2.30
N LYS A 52 -7.92 9.39 -1.87
CA LYS A 52 -8.26 9.49 -0.45
C LYS A 52 -7.49 8.47 0.38
N LEU A 53 -7.37 7.25 -0.13
CA LEU A 53 -6.66 6.18 0.58
C LEU A 53 -5.17 6.43 0.58
N LEU A 54 -4.63 6.93 -0.53
CA LEU A 54 -3.22 7.31 -0.60
C LEU A 54 -2.88 8.40 0.40
N ALA A 55 -3.79 9.37 0.59
CA ALA A 55 -3.59 10.42 1.58
C ALA A 55 -3.52 9.82 2.99
N LYS A 56 -4.40 8.87 3.29
CA LYS A 56 -4.37 8.19 4.59
C LYS A 56 -3.08 7.41 4.78
N MET A 57 -2.61 6.74 3.73
CA MET A 57 -1.34 6.02 3.79
C MET A 57 -0.18 6.97 4.05
N ALA A 58 -0.16 8.12 3.38
CA ALA A 58 0.90 9.11 3.58
C ALA A 58 0.92 9.59 5.03
N LEU A 59 -0.26 9.87 5.59
CA LEU A 59 -0.37 10.32 6.98
C LEU A 59 0.06 9.24 7.97
N ALA A 60 -0.09 7.98 7.59
CA ALA A 60 0.33 6.86 8.42
C ALA A 60 1.82 6.51 8.24
N GLY A 61 2.54 7.26 7.42
CA GLY A 61 3.98 7.08 7.24
C GLY A 61 4.40 6.15 6.11
N TYR A 62 3.47 5.71 5.26
CA TYR A 62 3.83 4.90 4.10
C TYR A 62 4.49 5.77 3.03
N ASP A 63 5.39 5.18 2.26
CA ASP A 63 6.08 5.87 1.16
C ASP A 63 5.19 5.92 -0.09
N VAL A 64 4.26 6.87 -0.08
CA VAL A 64 3.29 7.02 -1.16
C VAL A 64 3.96 7.48 -2.46
N LEU A 65 5.06 8.21 -2.37
CA LEU A 65 5.78 8.62 -3.57
C LEU A 65 6.25 7.38 -4.34
N TRP A 66 6.82 6.40 -3.64
CA TRP A 66 7.22 5.16 -4.27
C TRP A 66 6.01 4.40 -4.84
N VAL A 67 4.89 4.39 -4.11
CA VAL A 67 3.68 3.74 -4.59
C VAL A 67 3.24 4.32 -5.93
N LEU A 68 3.26 5.64 -6.04
CA LEU A 68 2.80 6.31 -7.25
C LEU A 68 3.78 6.21 -8.42
N THR A 69 5.06 6.20 -8.16
CA THR A 69 6.07 6.35 -9.21
C THR A 69 6.94 5.13 -9.41
N GLY A 70 7.02 4.25 -8.41
CA GLY A 70 7.97 3.14 -8.44
C GLY A 70 9.42 3.58 -8.25
N THR A 71 9.64 4.85 -7.94
CA THR A 71 10.97 5.41 -7.80
C THR A 71 11.37 5.46 -6.33
N GLU A 72 12.50 4.85 -5.99
CA GLU A 72 13.02 4.91 -4.63
C GLU A 72 13.42 6.34 -4.29
N LYS A 73 13.07 6.74 -3.07
CA LYS A 73 13.49 8.01 -2.53
C LYS A 73 14.97 7.94 -2.19
N ARG A 74 15.76 8.79 -2.82
CA ARG A 74 17.17 8.88 -2.53
C ARG A 74 17.48 10.16 -1.78
N VAL A 75 18.36 10.02 -0.84
CA VAL A 75 18.81 11.16 -0.02
C VAL A 75 20.23 11.50 -0.40
#